data_e0d09d6444593e71aac18ee31d16e39d
#
_entry.id   e0d09d6444593e71aac18ee31d16e39d
#
_cell.length_a   1.000
_cell.length_b   1.000
_cell.length_c   1.000
_cell.angle_alpha   90.00
_cell.angle_beta   90.00
_cell.angle_gamma   90.00
#
_symmetry.space_group_name_H-M   'P 1'
#
loop_
_entity.id
_entity.type
_entity.pdbx_description
1 polymer ?
#
loop_
_entity_poly.entity_id
_entity_poly.type
_entity_poly.pdbx_seq_one_letter_code
_entity_poly.pdbx_strand_id
1 'polypeptide(L)'
;MEQTHLYSSHHNVNLLTAALLAHNIRHVVVCPGSRNAPIVHNLQVNGDFSLYSVTDERSAVFVALGLWLKVRTGVALCVTSGSALLNTLPGVAEAALRNIPLVIISADRPQEFHGILDGQTLPQQGALLPYARTWQVNECTLEEDRDCRATLNEAFRGFSTAVPQAIHLNVPISEPLFTFDVEQMPNFDCAVPQIELKSNSDLLELWKTILVQAKCPVLVIGQVDDPKLLPVVNRLKEQHQLLVYAECLSQCHDHRAALWLDEHEEVIPDVVIHCGGCFVNKQFKQRLRKSAQLQVLRLDAADENLSANGCALQCPDTFFKQPDWLRVSQPWKVLEELAECLPQNEQVRQIYTQLPEPTPLSLDCEALFVGNSRAVRVVNRHWPVVDFPIYGNRGTNGIEGSLSVAAGYAMASTGKVLCILGDLSFFYDVNALWNRQLDGRLRILLLNNGRGDIFYALPGLNASPALPDYVAATHQTTARGIAESYNCIYHSATADSMEEALDQYTTALLELPAERPVLFEIFIS
;
A
#
# COMPACT_ATOMS: atom_id res chain seq x y z
N MET A 1 28.88 -11.15 -32.38
CA MET A 1 28.34 -9.83 -32.75
C MET A 1 27.36 -9.47 -31.65
N GLU A 2 27.71 -8.52 -30.80
CA GLU A 2 26.72 -7.91 -29.87
C GLU A 2 25.64 -7.30 -30.77
N GLN A 3 24.41 -7.75 -30.59
CA GLN A 3 23.26 -7.11 -31.22
C GLN A 3 23.16 -5.70 -30.60
N THR A 4 23.52 -4.68 -31.35
CA THR A 4 23.24 -3.29 -30.99
C THR A 4 21.71 -3.14 -30.91
N HIS A 5 21.17 -3.11 -29.69
CA HIS A 5 19.75 -2.85 -29.48
C HIS A 5 19.52 -1.35 -29.70
N LEU A 6 18.69 -1.02 -30.68
CA LEU A 6 18.31 0.36 -31.00
C LEU A 6 17.04 0.73 -30.22
N TYR A 7 16.95 1.98 -29.75
CA TYR A 7 15.79 2.53 -29.06
C TYR A 7 14.71 3.02 -30.05
N SER A 8 13.53 3.30 -29.53
CA SER A 8 12.40 3.82 -30.31
C SER A 8 12.76 5.14 -31.03
N SER A 9 12.22 5.35 -32.24
CA SER A 9 12.29 6.63 -32.95
C SER A 9 11.54 7.76 -32.27
N HIS A 10 10.64 7.47 -31.30
CA HIS A 10 9.87 8.46 -30.57
C HIS A 10 10.69 9.13 -29.48
N HIS A 11 11.03 10.41 -29.65
CA HIS A 11 11.93 11.13 -28.75
C HIS A 11 11.33 11.34 -27.34
N ASN A 12 10.02 11.61 -27.22
CA ASN A 12 9.35 11.68 -25.92
C ASN A 12 9.43 10.35 -25.14
N VAL A 13 9.37 9.20 -25.80
CA VAL A 13 9.54 7.87 -25.20
C VAL A 13 10.99 7.68 -24.71
N ASN A 14 11.97 8.15 -25.47
CA ASN A 14 13.37 8.11 -25.07
C ASN A 14 13.63 9.01 -23.85
N LEU A 15 13.07 10.23 -23.83
CA LEU A 15 13.14 11.14 -22.68
C LEU A 15 12.48 10.56 -21.44
N LEU A 16 11.30 9.95 -21.59
CA LEU A 16 10.63 9.25 -20.49
C LEU A 16 11.53 8.16 -19.90
N THR A 17 12.11 7.32 -20.76
CA THR A 17 13.01 6.25 -20.31
C THR A 17 14.22 6.80 -19.57
N ALA A 18 14.86 7.85 -20.11
CA ALA A 18 15.98 8.54 -19.48
C ALA A 18 15.59 9.17 -18.12
N ALA A 19 14.38 9.77 -18.02
CA ALA A 19 13.88 10.35 -16.79
C ALA A 19 13.63 9.28 -15.70
N LEU A 20 13.08 8.12 -16.06
CA LEU A 20 12.89 7.00 -15.11
C LEU A 20 14.25 6.55 -14.53
N LEU A 21 15.27 6.41 -15.38
CA LEU A 21 16.63 6.06 -14.95
C LEU A 21 17.22 7.12 -14.01
N ALA A 22 17.09 8.39 -14.38
CA ALA A 22 17.62 9.51 -13.62
C ALA A 22 16.96 9.64 -12.22
N HIS A 23 15.68 9.27 -12.10
CA HIS A 23 14.95 9.22 -10.83
C HIS A 23 15.02 7.87 -10.08
N ASN A 24 15.94 6.98 -10.50
CA ASN A 24 16.15 5.65 -9.91
C ASN A 24 14.89 4.77 -9.89
N ILE A 25 14.05 4.86 -10.92
CA ILE A 25 12.89 4.01 -11.10
C ILE A 25 13.30 2.86 -12.02
N ARG A 26 13.59 1.71 -11.42
CA ARG A 26 14.14 0.53 -12.11
C ARG A 26 13.16 -0.63 -12.22
N HIS A 27 12.11 -0.65 -11.40
CA HIS A 27 11.10 -1.69 -11.39
C HIS A 27 9.86 -1.21 -12.13
N VAL A 28 9.46 -1.93 -13.19
CA VAL A 28 8.32 -1.55 -14.02
C VAL A 28 7.38 -2.74 -14.22
N VAL A 29 6.15 -2.60 -13.77
CA VAL A 29 5.07 -3.52 -14.12
C VAL A 29 4.53 -3.15 -15.48
N VAL A 30 4.40 -4.12 -16.36
CA VAL A 30 4.01 -3.90 -17.76
C VAL A 30 2.75 -4.68 -18.09
N CYS A 31 1.70 -3.98 -18.52
CA CYS A 31 0.52 -4.59 -19.11
C CYS A 31 0.65 -4.68 -20.64
N PRO A 32 0.22 -5.79 -21.26
CA PRO A 32 0.36 -5.98 -22.69
C PRO A 32 -0.49 -4.98 -23.50
N GLY A 33 0.04 -4.50 -24.62
CA GLY A 33 -0.65 -3.61 -25.54
C GLY A 33 0.25 -3.16 -26.68
N SER A 34 -0.33 -2.71 -27.80
CA SER A 34 0.41 -2.25 -28.95
C SER A 34 0.87 -0.79 -28.80
N ARG A 35 0.01 0.09 -28.23
CA ARG A 35 0.34 1.52 -28.13
C ARG A 35 1.50 1.80 -27.17
N ASN A 36 1.64 1.02 -26.09
CA ASN A 36 2.76 1.13 -25.17
C ASN A 36 4.02 0.34 -25.60
N ALA A 37 3.98 -0.39 -26.73
CA ALA A 37 5.12 -1.19 -27.17
C ALA A 37 6.42 -0.40 -27.36
N PRO A 38 6.45 0.85 -27.88
CA PRO A 38 7.67 1.64 -27.95
C PRO A 38 8.31 1.89 -26.58
N ILE A 39 7.49 2.15 -25.56
CA ILE A 39 7.95 2.33 -24.16
C ILE A 39 8.53 1.02 -23.64
N VAL A 40 7.77 -0.07 -23.76
CA VAL A 40 8.19 -1.40 -23.28
C VAL A 40 9.46 -1.88 -23.96
N HIS A 41 9.58 -1.62 -25.26
CA HIS A 41 10.81 -1.92 -26.01
C HIS A 41 12.03 -1.21 -25.42
N ASN A 42 11.94 0.10 -25.20
CA ASN A 42 13.03 0.86 -24.60
C ASN A 42 13.44 0.34 -23.23
N LEU A 43 12.46 0.04 -22.37
CA LEU A 43 12.71 -0.52 -21.04
C LEU A 43 13.41 -1.89 -21.11
N GLN A 44 13.01 -2.73 -22.08
CA GLN A 44 13.59 -4.07 -22.26
C GLN A 44 15.02 -4.02 -22.78
N VAL A 45 15.29 -3.20 -23.81
CA VAL A 45 16.61 -3.16 -24.45
C VAL A 45 17.66 -2.40 -23.64
N ASN A 46 17.24 -1.50 -22.75
CA ASN A 46 18.15 -0.75 -21.89
C ASN A 46 18.90 -1.64 -20.88
N GLY A 47 18.26 -2.72 -20.42
CA GLY A 47 18.88 -3.71 -19.53
C GLY A 47 18.96 -3.31 -18.05
N ASP A 48 18.75 -2.04 -17.68
CA ASP A 48 18.80 -1.55 -16.30
C ASP A 48 17.44 -1.64 -15.58
N PHE A 49 16.41 -2.10 -16.27
CA PHE A 49 15.07 -2.25 -15.74
C PHE A 49 14.72 -3.71 -15.42
N SER A 50 14.06 -3.91 -14.28
CA SER A 50 13.39 -5.17 -13.93
C SER A 50 11.93 -5.08 -14.36
N LEU A 51 11.54 -5.89 -15.36
CA LEU A 51 10.19 -5.87 -15.93
C LEU A 51 9.33 -7.01 -15.38
N TYR A 52 8.08 -6.67 -15.00
CA TYR A 52 7.10 -7.59 -14.46
C TYR A 52 5.85 -7.58 -15.34
N SER A 53 5.59 -8.69 -16.03
CA SER A 53 4.46 -8.78 -16.95
C SER A 53 3.19 -9.20 -16.23
N VAL A 54 2.16 -8.33 -16.24
CA VAL A 54 0.84 -8.58 -15.63
C VAL A 54 -0.24 -8.18 -16.62
N THR A 55 -1.15 -9.10 -16.94
CA THR A 55 -2.17 -8.86 -17.96
C THR A 55 -3.35 -8.02 -17.47
N ASP A 56 -3.83 -8.26 -16.25
CA ASP A 56 -4.92 -7.49 -15.62
C ASP A 56 -4.38 -6.20 -15.01
N GLU A 57 -4.76 -5.05 -15.53
CA GLU A 57 -4.27 -3.74 -15.09
C GLU A 57 -4.66 -3.42 -13.65
N ARG A 58 -5.80 -3.93 -13.16
CA ARG A 58 -6.18 -3.81 -11.76
C ARG A 58 -5.22 -4.58 -10.87
N SER A 59 -4.90 -5.82 -11.17
CA SER A 59 -3.89 -6.59 -10.46
C SER A 59 -2.50 -5.95 -10.59
N ALA A 60 -2.17 -5.41 -11.77
CA ALA A 60 -0.87 -4.82 -12.07
C ALA A 60 -0.52 -3.64 -11.16
N VAL A 61 -1.46 -2.74 -10.87
CA VAL A 61 -1.21 -1.61 -9.97
C VAL A 61 -1.00 -2.08 -8.53
N PHE A 62 -1.71 -3.11 -8.06
CA PHE A 62 -1.48 -3.69 -6.73
C PHE A 62 -0.16 -4.50 -6.67
N VAL A 63 0.23 -5.16 -7.76
CA VAL A 63 1.57 -5.76 -7.89
C VAL A 63 2.65 -4.68 -7.77
N ALA A 64 2.48 -3.52 -8.41
CA ALA A 64 3.40 -2.40 -8.26
C ALA A 64 3.49 -1.88 -6.82
N LEU A 65 2.37 -1.84 -6.08
CA LEU A 65 2.36 -1.53 -4.64
C LEU A 65 3.19 -2.55 -3.85
N GLY A 66 3.00 -3.84 -4.11
CA GLY A 66 3.75 -4.91 -3.45
C GLY A 66 5.25 -4.84 -3.72
N LEU A 67 5.63 -4.57 -4.98
CA LEU A 67 7.03 -4.34 -5.35
C LEU A 67 7.61 -3.15 -4.56
N TRP A 68 6.89 -2.01 -4.51
CA TRP A 68 7.35 -0.85 -3.75
C TRP A 68 7.54 -1.16 -2.26
N LEU A 69 6.62 -1.91 -1.64
CA LEU A 69 6.76 -2.32 -0.24
C LEU A 69 8.04 -3.11 0.02
N LYS A 70 8.53 -3.85 -0.97
CA LYS A 70 9.78 -4.62 -0.88
C LYS A 70 11.01 -3.80 -1.21
N VAL A 71 11.01 -3.11 -2.38
CA VAL A 71 12.24 -2.48 -2.90
C VAL A 71 12.49 -1.08 -2.31
N ARG A 72 11.46 -0.41 -1.82
CA ARG A 72 11.51 0.95 -1.22
C ARG A 72 12.14 2.02 -2.12
N THR A 73 12.11 1.77 -3.43
CA THR A 73 12.49 2.73 -4.47
C THR A 73 11.30 2.98 -5.39
N GLY A 74 11.42 3.91 -6.33
CA GLY A 74 10.34 4.19 -7.28
C GLY A 74 9.96 2.96 -8.11
N VAL A 75 8.65 2.74 -8.26
CA VAL A 75 8.07 1.68 -9.11
C VAL A 75 7.14 2.32 -10.12
N ALA A 76 7.23 1.88 -11.38
CA ALA A 76 6.33 2.32 -12.44
C ALA A 76 5.37 1.19 -12.86
N LEU A 77 4.20 1.59 -13.35
CA LEU A 77 3.23 0.76 -14.06
C LEU A 77 3.05 1.31 -15.46
N CYS A 78 3.23 0.50 -16.50
CA CYS A 78 3.03 0.88 -17.89
C CYS A 78 1.82 0.15 -18.48
N VAL A 79 0.81 0.90 -18.89
CA VAL A 79 -0.41 0.41 -19.52
C VAL A 79 -0.60 0.97 -20.93
N THR A 80 -1.41 0.28 -21.74
CA THR A 80 -1.81 0.78 -23.06
C THR A 80 -2.91 1.85 -22.95
N SER A 81 -3.42 2.36 -24.05
CA SER A 81 -4.45 3.38 -24.10
C SER A 81 -5.85 2.85 -23.72
N GLY A 82 -6.75 3.76 -23.40
CA GLY A 82 -8.16 3.46 -23.22
C GLY A 82 -8.51 2.93 -21.83
N SER A 83 -9.37 1.92 -21.77
CA SER A 83 -9.87 1.35 -20.51
C SER A 83 -8.78 0.74 -19.63
N ALA A 84 -7.63 0.40 -20.19
CA ALA A 84 -6.46 -0.07 -19.44
C ALA A 84 -6.07 0.89 -18.30
N LEU A 85 -6.03 2.20 -18.59
CA LEU A 85 -5.78 3.22 -17.56
C LEU A 85 -6.86 3.21 -16.47
N LEU A 86 -8.14 3.13 -16.84
CA LEU A 86 -9.25 3.19 -15.87
C LEU A 86 -9.27 2.00 -14.91
N ASN A 87 -8.84 0.83 -15.37
CA ASN A 87 -8.71 -0.35 -14.53
C ASN A 87 -7.67 -0.19 -13.40
N THR A 88 -6.73 0.74 -13.52
CA THR A 88 -5.72 0.98 -12.47
C THR A 88 -6.25 1.79 -11.28
N LEU A 89 -7.41 2.46 -11.42
CA LEU A 89 -7.91 3.43 -10.46
C LEU A 89 -8.03 2.91 -9.02
N PRO A 90 -8.52 1.68 -8.74
CA PRO A 90 -8.60 1.18 -7.36
C PRO A 90 -7.24 1.13 -6.65
N GLY A 91 -6.20 0.64 -7.33
CA GLY A 91 -4.86 0.58 -6.76
C GLY A 91 -4.16 1.94 -6.68
N VAL A 92 -4.44 2.85 -7.63
CA VAL A 92 -3.96 4.25 -7.55
C VAL A 92 -4.58 4.96 -6.35
N ALA A 93 -5.87 4.72 -6.06
CA ALA A 93 -6.51 5.24 -4.86
C ALA A 93 -5.89 4.70 -3.57
N GLU A 94 -5.61 3.40 -3.51
CA GLU A 94 -4.90 2.78 -2.37
C GLU A 94 -3.50 3.39 -2.18
N ALA A 95 -2.74 3.57 -3.27
CA ALA A 95 -1.42 4.19 -3.25
C ALA A 95 -1.48 5.63 -2.72
N ALA A 96 -2.41 6.43 -3.23
CA ALA A 96 -2.59 7.83 -2.83
C ALA A 96 -2.92 7.96 -1.33
N LEU A 97 -3.84 7.13 -0.83
CA LEU A 97 -4.26 7.15 0.58
C LEU A 97 -3.17 6.64 1.56
N ARG A 98 -2.16 5.95 1.05
CA ARG A 98 -0.99 5.47 1.82
C ARG A 98 0.27 6.28 1.56
N ASN A 99 0.21 7.33 0.74
CA ASN A 99 1.37 8.11 0.31
C ASN A 99 2.47 7.23 -0.32
N ILE A 100 2.07 6.24 -1.12
CA ILE A 100 2.99 5.37 -1.83
C ILE A 100 3.28 5.96 -3.21
N PRO A 101 4.54 6.27 -3.53
CA PRO A 101 4.90 6.85 -4.82
C PRO A 101 4.88 5.78 -5.92
N LEU A 102 3.91 5.89 -6.82
CA LEU A 102 3.86 5.11 -8.04
C LEU A 102 3.88 6.01 -9.25
N VAL A 103 4.56 5.59 -10.31
CA VAL A 103 4.51 6.24 -11.62
C VAL A 103 3.59 5.45 -12.52
N ILE A 104 2.41 5.99 -12.82
CA ILE A 104 1.48 5.38 -13.77
C ILE A 104 1.78 5.96 -15.16
N ILE A 105 2.19 5.13 -16.08
CA ILE A 105 2.49 5.50 -17.47
C ILE A 105 1.40 4.91 -18.34
N SER A 106 0.61 5.76 -18.99
CA SER A 106 -0.34 5.33 -20.02
C SER A 106 0.12 5.80 -21.40
N ALA A 107 0.28 4.88 -22.32
CA ALA A 107 0.37 5.26 -23.72
C ALA A 107 -0.99 5.83 -24.18
N ASP A 108 -0.96 6.79 -25.09
CA ASP A 108 -2.18 7.41 -25.62
C ASP A 108 -2.07 7.56 -27.14
N ARG A 109 -3.21 7.81 -27.76
CA ARG A 109 -3.23 8.27 -29.15
C ARG A 109 -2.99 9.77 -29.22
N PRO A 110 -2.44 10.28 -30.35
CA PRO A 110 -2.39 11.70 -30.60
C PRO A 110 -3.77 12.36 -30.52
N GLN A 111 -3.78 13.63 -30.16
CA GLN A 111 -5.03 14.36 -29.85
C GLN A 111 -6.05 14.40 -31.00
N GLU A 112 -5.59 14.36 -32.25
CA GLU A 112 -6.45 14.35 -33.44
C GLU A 112 -7.35 13.11 -33.55
N PHE A 113 -7.03 12.03 -32.84
CA PHE A 113 -7.84 10.81 -32.78
C PHE A 113 -8.89 10.82 -31.66
N HIS A 114 -8.86 11.85 -30.81
CA HIS A 114 -9.83 11.95 -29.70
C HIS A 114 -11.19 12.48 -30.18
N GLY A 115 -12.26 11.80 -29.80
CA GLY A 115 -13.63 12.24 -30.10
C GLY A 115 -14.13 11.89 -31.50
N ILE A 116 -13.40 11.10 -32.28
CA ILE A 116 -13.78 10.70 -33.63
C ILE A 116 -14.07 9.19 -33.76
N LEU A 117 -14.41 8.54 -32.65
CA LEU A 117 -14.73 7.10 -32.58
C LEU A 117 -13.55 6.17 -32.93
N ASP A 118 -12.31 6.63 -32.81
CA ASP A 118 -11.15 5.76 -32.94
C ASP A 118 -11.09 4.75 -31.78
N GLY A 119 -10.72 3.50 -32.08
CA GLY A 119 -10.75 2.39 -31.12
C GLY A 119 -9.78 2.61 -29.94
N GLN A 120 -10.17 2.26 -28.71
CA GLN A 120 -9.40 2.40 -27.48
C GLN A 120 -8.95 3.85 -27.17
N THR A 121 -9.77 4.83 -27.50
CA THR A 121 -9.53 6.25 -27.27
C THR A 121 -10.51 6.77 -26.24
N LEU A 122 -10.01 7.34 -25.16
CA LEU A 122 -10.78 8.02 -24.12
C LEU A 122 -10.03 9.27 -23.66
N PRO A 123 -10.70 10.23 -22.97
CA PRO A 123 -10.01 11.29 -22.27
C PRO A 123 -9.18 10.72 -21.10
N GLN A 124 -7.88 10.57 -21.28
CA GLN A 124 -6.97 10.03 -20.26
C GLN A 124 -6.44 11.11 -19.30
N GLN A 125 -6.32 12.35 -19.79
CA GLN A 125 -5.92 13.47 -18.96
C GLN A 125 -6.94 13.71 -17.84
N GLY A 126 -6.49 13.64 -16.59
CA GLY A 126 -7.35 13.79 -15.42
C GLY A 126 -8.20 12.57 -15.05
N ALA A 127 -8.09 11.45 -15.78
CA ALA A 127 -8.88 10.24 -15.52
C ALA A 127 -8.61 9.60 -14.14
N LEU A 128 -7.44 9.83 -13.55
CA LEU A 128 -7.07 9.33 -12.22
C LEU A 128 -7.27 10.35 -11.10
N LEU A 129 -7.84 11.51 -11.37
CA LEU A 129 -8.19 12.47 -10.31
C LEU A 129 -9.30 11.89 -9.40
N PRO A 130 -9.26 12.20 -8.09
CA PRO A 130 -8.33 13.10 -7.39
C PRO A 130 -7.05 12.40 -6.87
N TYR A 131 -6.80 11.14 -7.24
CA TYR A 131 -5.76 10.29 -6.63
C TYR A 131 -4.37 10.44 -7.26
N ALA A 132 -4.30 10.81 -8.53
CA ALA A 132 -3.05 11.13 -9.21
C ALA A 132 -3.25 12.27 -10.22
N ARG A 133 -2.34 13.24 -10.22
CA ARG A 133 -2.30 14.29 -11.24
C ARG A 133 -1.69 13.74 -12.51
N THR A 134 -2.21 14.17 -13.66
CA THR A 134 -1.71 13.82 -14.98
C THR A 134 -0.77 14.90 -15.52
N TRP A 135 0.38 14.48 -16.03
CA TRP A 135 1.27 15.26 -16.87
C TRP A 135 1.30 14.69 -18.28
N GLN A 136 1.10 15.56 -19.26
CA GLN A 136 1.06 15.18 -20.66
C GLN A 136 2.49 15.22 -21.23
N VAL A 137 3.09 14.07 -21.55
CA VAL A 137 4.42 13.93 -22.14
C VAL A 137 4.30 13.98 -23.65
N ASN A 138 4.09 15.16 -24.20
CA ASN A 138 3.83 15.35 -25.63
C ASN A 138 4.99 14.87 -26.50
N GLU A 139 4.66 14.48 -27.72
CA GLU A 139 5.66 14.20 -28.77
C GLU A 139 6.50 15.44 -29.04
N CYS A 140 7.78 15.25 -29.25
CA CYS A 140 8.75 16.30 -29.56
C CYS A 140 9.91 15.77 -30.39
N THR A 141 10.65 16.67 -31.03
CA THR A 141 11.91 16.37 -31.70
C THR A 141 13.09 16.62 -30.75
N LEU A 142 14.29 16.21 -31.17
CA LEU A 142 15.50 16.45 -30.38
C LEU A 142 15.78 17.95 -30.18
N GLU A 143 15.45 18.78 -31.18
CA GLU A 143 15.66 20.23 -31.14
C GLU A 143 14.62 20.96 -30.31
N GLU A 144 13.42 20.36 -30.10
CA GLU A 144 12.26 20.98 -29.43
C GLU A 144 11.80 20.21 -28.19
N ASP A 145 12.72 19.62 -27.42
CA ASP A 145 12.40 18.75 -26.29
C ASP A 145 12.29 19.47 -24.93
N ARG A 146 12.51 20.78 -24.90
CA ARG A 146 12.53 21.60 -23.67
C ARG A 146 11.27 21.46 -22.84
N ASP A 147 10.10 21.52 -23.47
CA ASP A 147 8.82 21.45 -22.76
C ASP A 147 8.52 20.05 -22.23
N CYS A 148 8.93 19.02 -22.99
CA CYS A 148 8.84 17.63 -22.55
C CYS A 148 9.73 17.38 -21.32
N ARG A 149 10.96 17.87 -21.32
CA ARG A 149 11.89 17.80 -20.15
C ARG A 149 11.33 18.56 -18.95
N ALA A 150 10.79 19.75 -19.16
CA ALA A 150 10.19 20.55 -18.10
C ALA A 150 8.99 19.84 -17.47
N THR A 151 8.12 19.24 -18.27
CA THR A 151 6.97 18.44 -17.84
C THR A 151 7.40 17.24 -17.00
N LEU A 152 8.39 16.47 -17.45
CA LEU A 152 8.92 15.32 -16.71
C LEU A 152 9.57 15.75 -15.38
N ASN A 153 10.39 16.82 -15.38
CA ASN A 153 10.99 17.34 -14.16
C ASN A 153 9.92 17.82 -13.15
N GLU A 154 8.86 18.47 -13.61
CA GLU A 154 7.77 18.90 -12.73
C GLU A 154 6.98 17.71 -12.18
N ALA A 155 6.69 16.70 -12.99
CA ALA A 155 6.02 15.48 -12.56
C ALA A 155 6.79 14.81 -11.41
N PHE A 156 8.08 14.60 -11.61
CA PHE A 156 8.93 13.93 -10.61
C PHE A 156 9.27 14.79 -9.38
N ARG A 157 9.03 16.10 -9.42
CA ARG A 157 9.16 16.95 -8.23
C ARG A 157 8.22 16.48 -7.11
N GLY A 158 6.96 16.16 -7.43
CA GLY A 158 5.99 15.63 -6.46
C GLY A 158 6.33 14.22 -5.94
N PHE A 159 7.17 13.48 -6.66
CA PHE A 159 7.61 12.14 -6.30
C PHE A 159 8.71 12.12 -5.23
N SER A 160 9.53 13.18 -5.18
CA SER A 160 10.68 13.28 -4.28
C SER A 160 10.41 14.13 -3.02
N THR A 161 9.15 14.28 -2.63
CA THR A 161 8.73 15.09 -1.48
C THR A 161 8.71 14.32 -0.17
N ALA A 162 8.51 15.01 0.95
CA ALA A 162 8.31 14.39 2.26
C ALA A 162 7.04 13.53 2.34
N VAL A 163 6.06 13.81 1.48
CA VAL A 163 4.82 13.04 1.28
C VAL A 163 4.73 12.68 -0.20
N PRO A 164 5.43 11.61 -0.62
CA PRO A 164 5.43 11.22 -2.03
C PRO A 164 4.03 10.82 -2.49
N GLN A 165 3.71 11.15 -3.73
CA GLN A 165 2.41 10.88 -4.33
C GLN A 165 2.54 10.03 -5.58
N ALA A 166 1.47 9.28 -5.89
CA ALA A 166 1.34 8.67 -7.20
C ALA A 166 1.19 9.75 -8.28
N ILE A 167 1.90 9.58 -9.40
CA ILE A 167 1.85 10.48 -10.56
C ILE A 167 1.40 9.71 -11.80
N HIS A 168 0.72 10.41 -12.71
CA HIS A 168 0.30 9.86 -13.99
C HIS A 168 0.99 10.60 -15.14
N LEU A 169 1.72 9.86 -15.96
CA LEU A 169 2.37 10.31 -17.19
C LEU A 169 1.58 9.79 -18.38
N ASN A 170 0.84 10.67 -19.06
CA ASN A 170 0.13 10.33 -20.29
C ASN A 170 1.02 10.60 -21.48
N VAL A 171 1.26 9.58 -22.31
CA VAL A 171 2.29 9.60 -23.37
C VAL A 171 1.65 9.36 -24.72
N PRO A 172 1.29 10.40 -25.47
CA PRO A 172 0.88 10.27 -26.87
C PRO A 172 2.01 9.69 -27.72
N ILE A 173 1.67 8.75 -28.59
CA ILE A 173 2.61 8.09 -29.50
C ILE A 173 1.94 7.94 -30.85
N SER A 174 2.47 8.61 -31.88
CA SER A 174 2.01 8.55 -33.25
C SER A 174 2.47 7.27 -33.96
N GLU A 175 1.87 6.95 -35.07
CA GLU A 175 2.38 5.90 -35.95
C GLU A 175 3.45 6.45 -36.88
N PRO A 176 4.44 5.64 -37.26
CA PRO A 176 4.59 4.19 -37.03
C PRO A 176 5.14 3.87 -35.63
N LEU A 177 4.50 2.93 -34.90
CA LEU A 177 4.88 2.57 -33.52
C LEU A 177 6.16 1.74 -33.41
N PHE A 178 6.51 0.96 -34.44
CA PHE A 178 7.51 -0.11 -34.36
C PHE A 178 8.78 0.24 -35.15
N THR A 179 9.21 1.49 -35.10
CA THR A 179 10.49 1.93 -35.63
C THR A 179 11.50 2.09 -34.51
N PHE A 180 12.63 1.40 -34.62
CA PHE A 180 13.67 1.36 -33.58
C PHE A 180 15.02 1.62 -34.29
N ASP A 181 15.48 2.88 -34.30
CA ASP A 181 16.60 3.37 -35.07
C ASP A 181 17.53 4.33 -34.31
N VAL A 182 17.24 4.59 -33.03
CA VAL A 182 18.03 5.48 -32.19
C VAL A 182 19.09 4.68 -31.42
N GLU A 183 20.36 5.02 -31.62
CA GLU A 183 21.50 4.31 -31.02
C GLU A 183 21.75 4.69 -29.57
N GLN A 184 21.45 5.93 -29.17
CA GLN A 184 21.77 6.46 -27.83
C GLN A 184 20.60 7.17 -27.21
N MET A 185 20.38 6.87 -25.95
CA MET A 185 19.39 7.57 -25.13
C MET A 185 19.81 9.01 -24.86
N PRO A 186 18.88 9.98 -24.83
CA PRO A 186 19.19 11.34 -24.41
C PRO A 186 19.60 11.38 -22.93
N ASN A 187 20.52 12.29 -22.60
CA ASN A 187 20.80 12.61 -21.21
C ASN A 187 19.58 13.28 -20.56
N PHE A 188 19.33 13.00 -19.28
CA PHE A 188 18.29 13.65 -18.52
C PHE A 188 18.83 14.17 -17.18
N ASP A 189 18.75 15.49 -16.99
CA ASP A 189 19.20 16.16 -15.77
C ASP A 189 18.03 16.28 -14.78
N CYS A 190 18.19 15.68 -13.60
CA CYS A 190 17.21 15.77 -12.52
C CYS A 190 17.33 17.08 -11.76
N ALA A 191 16.28 17.86 -11.73
CA ALA A 191 16.12 18.94 -10.77
C ALA A 191 15.53 18.40 -9.47
N VAL A 192 16.36 18.06 -8.49
CA VAL A 192 15.88 17.65 -7.15
C VAL A 192 15.72 18.90 -6.28
N PRO A 193 14.49 19.30 -5.93
CA PRO A 193 14.30 20.40 -4.99
C PRO A 193 14.66 19.95 -3.57
N GLN A 194 15.45 20.76 -2.87
CA GLN A 194 15.57 20.64 -1.42
C GLN A 194 14.38 21.37 -0.78
N ILE A 195 13.55 20.63 -0.08
CA ILE A 195 12.38 21.16 0.60
C ILE A 195 12.65 21.12 2.10
N GLU A 196 12.78 22.29 2.74
CA GLU A 196 12.80 22.42 4.19
C GLU A 196 11.39 22.80 4.67
N LEU A 197 10.77 21.93 5.48
CA LEU A 197 9.55 22.26 6.21
C LEU A 197 9.88 23.01 7.48
N LYS A 198 9.19 24.13 7.71
CA LYS A 198 9.25 24.85 8.99
C LYS A 198 8.46 24.05 10.03
N SER A 199 9.13 23.69 11.12
CA SER A 199 8.48 23.05 12.26
C SER A 199 7.61 24.09 13.00
N ASN A 200 6.38 23.71 13.38
CA ASN A 200 5.55 24.53 14.26
C ASN A 200 5.96 24.28 15.73
N SER A 201 7.05 24.92 16.14
CA SER A 201 7.67 24.76 17.46
C SER A 201 6.71 25.09 18.60
N ASP A 202 5.87 26.12 18.45
CA ASP A 202 4.99 26.60 19.53
C ASP A 202 3.91 25.56 19.86
N LEU A 203 3.34 24.91 18.84
CA LEU A 203 2.37 23.84 19.04
C LEU A 203 3.00 22.62 19.73
N LEU A 204 4.22 22.27 19.35
CA LEU A 204 4.92 21.14 19.98
C LEU A 204 5.23 21.41 21.46
N GLU A 205 5.67 22.61 21.82
CA GLU A 205 5.90 22.99 23.22
C GLU A 205 4.61 22.99 24.05
N LEU A 206 3.50 23.46 23.47
CA LEU A 206 2.18 23.34 24.10
C LEU A 206 1.85 21.87 24.40
N TRP A 207 2.02 20.99 23.40
CA TRP A 207 1.70 19.57 23.55
C TRP A 207 2.62 18.82 24.51
N LYS A 208 3.89 19.20 24.62
CA LYS A 208 4.78 18.70 25.69
C LYS A 208 4.19 18.99 27.08
N THR A 209 3.70 20.21 27.28
CA THR A 209 3.06 20.60 28.56
C THR A 209 1.79 19.80 28.84
N ILE A 210 0.95 19.59 27.84
CA ILE A 210 -0.27 18.79 27.94
C ILE A 210 0.05 17.33 28.31
N LEU A 211 1.02 16.73 27.62
CA LEU A 211 1.42 15.33 27.81
C LEU A 211 2.02 15.08 29.20
N VAL A 212 2.80 16.03 29.74
CA VAL A 212 3.35 15.92 31.10
C VAL A 212 2.24 15.89 32.17
N GLN A 213 1.11 16.57 31.91
CA GLN A 213 -0.03 16.63 32.84
C GLN A 213 -1.07 15.52 32.60
N ALA A 214 -0.95 14.78 31.51
CA ALA A 214 -1.90 13.74 31.12
C ALA A 214 -1.91 12.58 32.13
N LYS A 215 -3.10 12.09 32.44
CA LYS A 215 -3.29 10.91 33.31
C LYS A 215 -3.05 9.62 32.55
N CYS A 216 -3.65 9.48 31.39
CA CYS A 216 -3.53 8.31 30.52
C CYS A 216 -3.22 8.73 29.06
N PRO A 217 -1.99 9.17 28.78
CA PRO A 217 -1.60 9.57 27.43
C PRO A 217 -1.38 8.33 26.56
N VAL A 218 -2.03 8.31 25.38
CA VAL A 218 -1.97 7.20 24.43
C VAL A 218 -1.39 7.65 23.09
N LEU A 219 -0.41 6.92 22.59
CA LEU A 219 0.05 7.00 21.21
C LEU A 219 -0.72 5.97 20.38
N VAL A 220 -1.62 6.43 19.52
CA VAL A 220 -2.34 5.58 18.57
C VAL A 220 -1.60 5.55 17.25
N ILE A 221 -1.20 4.35 16.84
CA ILE A 221 -0.48 4.13 15.57
C ILE A 221 -1.37 3.32 14.64
N GLY A 222 -1.83 3.97 13.57
CA GLY A 222 -2.55 3.29 12.50
C GLY A 222 -1.61 2.53 11.56
N GLN A 223 -2.07 2.26 10.35
CA GLN A 223 -1.20 1.65 9.33
C GLN A 223 -0.01 2.55 9.02
N VAL A 224 1.19 1.99 9.09
CA VAL A 224 2.45 2.66 8.77
C VAL A 224 3.29 1.73 7.90
N ASP A 225 3.88 2.29 6.85
CA ASP A 225 4.79 1.55 5.97
C ASP A 225 6.27 1.92 6.20
N ASP A 226 6.58 2.94 7.02
CA ASP A 226 7.94 3.38 7.34
C ASP A 226 8.46 2.70 8.63
N PRO A 227 9.50 1.85 8.55
CA PRO A 227 10.06 1.16 9.71
C PRO A 227 10.80 2.08 10.69
N LYS A 228 11.11 3.32 10.33
CA LYS A 228 11.84 4.28 11.19
C LYS A 228 11.09 4.65 12.47
N LEU A 229 9.79 4.43 12.49
CA LEU A 229 8.95 4.69 13.66
C LEU A 229 9.21 3.71 14.82
N LEU A 230 9.54 2.46 14.51
CA LEU A 230 9.64 1.37 15.49
C LEU A 230 10.65 1.62 16.64
N PRO A 231 11.89 2.08 16.40
CA PRO A 231 12.85 2.32 17.49
C PRO A 231 12.34 3.37 18.49
N VAL A 232 11.72 4.44 18.01
CA VAL A 232 11.18 5.51 18.86
C VAL A 232 10.00 5.03 19.68
N VAL A 233 9.09 4.27 19.06
CA VAL A 233 7.93 3.68 19.74
C VAL A 233 8.38 2.74 20.85
N ASN A 234 9.38 1.90 20.61
CA ASN A 234 9.93 0.99 21.61
C ASN A 234 10.51 1.77 22.79
N ARG A 235 11.24 2.88 22.58
CA ARG A 235 11.74 3.73 23.64
C ARG A 235 10.61 4.31 24.50
N LEU A 236 9.55 4.85 23.88
CA LEU A 236 8.39 5.39 24.59
C LEU A 236 7.68 4.33 25.46
N LYS A 237 7.61 3.09 24.97
CA LYS A 237 7.09 1.93 25.71
C LYS A 237 7.99 1.56 26.91
N GLU A 238 9.28 1.35 26.66
CA GLU A 238 10.26 0.93 27.67
C GLU A 238 10.39 1.94 28.81
N GLN A 239 10.30 3.24 28.50
CA GLN A 239 10.32 4.32 29.46
C GLN A 239 8.95 4.59 30.11
N HIS A 240 7.90 3.87 29.73
CA HIS A 240 6.53 4.04 30.22
C HIS A 240 6.01 5.47 30.12
N GLN A 241 6.35 6.17 29.05
CA GLN A 241 5.97 7.57 28.85
C GLN A 241 4.58 7.69 28.22
N LEU A 242 4.29 6.84 27.24
CA LEU A 242 3.00 6.76 26.55
C LEU A 242 2.52 5.32 26.48
N LEU A 243 1.23 5.11 26.62
CA LEU A 243 0.61 3.83 26.30
C LEU A 243 0.46 3.72 24.77
N VAL A 244 1.06 2.70 24.16
CA VAL A 244 1.06 2.55 22.71
C VAL A 244 -0.09 1.66 22.27
N TYR A 245 -1.11 2.26 21.64
CA TYR A 245 -2.15 1.53 20.93
C TYR A 245 -1.69 1.31 19.49
N ALA A 246 -1.16 0.14 19.22
CA ALA A 246 -0.67 -0.28 17.92
C ALA A 246 -1.31 -1.60 17.54
N GLU A 247 -1.76 -1.75 16.29
CA GLU A 247 -2.32 -2.98 15.76
C GLU A 247 -1.35 -3.62 14.73
N CYS A 248 -1.70 -4.79 14.22
CA CYS A 248 -0.82 -5.61 13.36
C CYS A 248 -0.25 -4.88 12.13
N LEU A 249 -0.91 -3.83 11.63
CA LEU A 249 -0.45 -3.07 10.46
C LEU A 249 0.39 -1.83 10.81
N SER A 250 0.65 -1.61 12.10
CA SER A 250 1.43 -0.46 12.60
C SER A 250 2.95 -0.65 12.48
N GLN A 251 3.41 -1.83 12.09
CA GLN A 251 4.82 -2.26 12.11
C GLN A 251 5.47 -2.24 13.52
N CYS A 252 4.66 -2.16 14.59
CA CYS A 252 5.18 -2.12 15.97
C CYS A 252 5.43 -3.49 16.59
N HIS A 253 5.05 -4.57 15.92
CA HIS A 253 5.31 -5.96 16.25
C HIS A 253 4.79 -6.44 17.63
N ASP A 254 4.23 -5.55 18.45
CA ASP A 254 3.69 -5.87 19.78
C ASP A 254 2.37 -5.10 20.00
N HIS A 255 1.27 -5.82 19.98
CA HIS A 255 -0.09 -5.29 20.04
C HIS A 255 -0.77 -5.53 21.38
N ARG A 256 -0.08 -6.07 22.40
CA ARG A 256 -0.67 -6.44 23.69
C ARG A 256 -1.36 -5.29 24.39
N ALA A 257 -0.77 -4.09 24.35
CA ALA A 257 -1.39 -2.91 24.96
C ALA A 257 -2.70 -2.49 24.26
N ALA A 258 -2.79 -2.66 22.93
CA ALA A 258 -4.02 -2.42 22.20
C ALA A 258 -5.11 -3.42 22.57
N LEU A 259 -4.79 -4.71 22.64
CA LEU A 259 -5.73 -5.77 23.06
C LEU A 259 -6.17 -5.54 24.50
N TRP A 260 -5.25 -5.21 25.39
CA TRP A 260 -5.57 -4.90 26.78
C TRP A 260 -6.55 -3.72 26.89
N LEU A 261 -6.30 -2.62 26.16
CA LEU A 261 -7.21 -1.48 26.11
C LEU A 261 -8.59 -1.82 25.51
N ASP A 262 -8.64 -2.76 24.59
CA ASP A 262 -9.90 -3.21 24.00
C ASP A 262 -10.76 -4.00 25.01
N GLU A 263 -10.13 -4.71 25.94
CA GLU A 263 -10.77 -5.50 26.99
C GLU A 263 -11.11 -4.66 28.23
N HIS A 264 -10.43 -3.52 28.44
CA HIS A 264 -10.62 -2.62 29.59
C HIS A 264 -11.29 -1.31 29.14
N GLU A 265 -12.59 -1.40 28.82
CA GLU A 265 -13.36 -0.26 28.30
C GLU A 265 -13.50 0.90 29.29
N GLU A 266 -13.33 0.64 30.59
CA GLU A 266 -13.33 1.64 31.67
C GLU A 266 -12.11 2.56 31.65
N VAL A 267 -11.01 2.13 30.99
CA VAL A 267 -9.82 2.96 30.83
C VAL A 267 -10.01 3.91 29.66
N ILE A 268 -10.23 5.17 29.97
CA ILE A 268 -10.48 6.22 28.98
C ILE A 268 -9.23 7.09 28.85
N PRO A 269 -8.56 7.12 27.70
CA PRO A 269 -7.50 8.08 27.44
C PRO A 269 -7.98 9.52 27.57
N ASP A 270 -7.20 10.39 28.19
CA ASP A 270 -7.45 11.83 28.26
C ASP A 270 -6.68 12.60 27.17
N VAL A 271 -5.55 12.07 26.73
CA VAL A 271 -4.74 12.63 25.65
C VAL A 271 -4.37 11.55 24.65
N VAL A 272 -4.51 11.85 23.36
CA VAL A 272 -4.11 10.97 22.25
C VAL A 272 -3.20 11.69 21.28
N ILE A 273 -2.06 11.09 20.98
CA ILE A 273 -1.30 11.38 19.77
C ILE A 273 -1.67 10.33 18.74
N HIS A 274 -2.14 10.73 17.56
CA HIS A 274 -2.47 9.82 16.48
C HIS A 274 -1.53 10.02 15.30
N CYS A 275 -0.81 8.97 14.89
CA CYS A 275 0.01 8.94 13.68
C CYS A 275 -0.31 7.73 12.80
N GLY A 276 0.12 7.79 11.55
CA GLY A 276 -0.19 6.76 10.55
C GLY A 276 -1.63 6.79 10.05
N GLY A 277 -2.01 5.77 9.28
CA GLY A 277 -3.31 5.64 8.63
C GLY A 277 -4.42 5.07 9.52
N CYS A 278 -5.30 4.31 8.90
CA CYS A 278 -6.44 3.70 9.57
C CYS A 278 -6.00 2.51 10.42
N PHE A 279 -6.57 2.35 11.61
CA PHE A 279 -6.46 1.13 12.41
C PHE A 279 -7.75 0.28 12.35
N VAL A 280 -7.66 -0.99 12.75
CA VAL A 280 -8.68 -2.02 12.47
C VAL A 280 -9.87 -1.93 13.40
N ASN A 281 -9.66 -1.72 14.72
CA ASN A 281 -10.69 -1.80 15.73
C ASN A 281 -11.68 -0.63 15.68
N LYS A 282 -12.95 -0.92 15.31
CA LYS A 282 -14.01 0.08 15.22
C LYS A 282 -14.55 0.48 16.60
N GLN A 283 -14.54 -0.42 17.60
CA GLN A 283 -15.09 -0.14 18.92
C GLN A 283 -14.22 0.87 19.66
N PHE A 284 -12.90 0.70 19.64
CA PHE A 284 -11.96 1.67 20.20
C PHE A 284 -12.10 3.04 19.55
N LYS A 285 -12.21 3.11 18.20
CA LYS A 285 -12.52 4.37 17.51
C LYS A 285 -13.78 5.05 18.02
N GLN A 286 -14.86 4.28 18.20
CA GLN A 286 -16.13 4.81 18.69
C GLN A 286 -16.04 5.30 20.14
N ARG A 287 -15.28 4.59 20.98
CA ARG A 287 -15.01 4.97 22.38
C ARG A 287 -14.29 6.32 22.44
N LEU A 288 -13.21 6.47 21.69
CA LEU A 288 -12.45 7.73 21.60
C LEU A 288 -13.33 8.90 21.10
N ARG A 289 -14.16 8.68 20.07
CA ARG A 289 -15.06 9.70 19.53
C ARG A 289 -16.14 10.16 20.52
N LYS A 290 -16.55 9.31 21.45
CA LYS A 290 -17.57 9.63 22.46
C LYS A 290 -17.00 10.40 23.66
N SER A 291 -15.68 10.36 23.85
CA SER A 291 -15.03 11.07 24.96
C SER A 291 -15.06 12.59 24.70
N ALA A 292 -15.82 13.32 25.53
CA ALA A 292 -16.00 14.77 25.38
C ALA A 292 -14.77 15.59 25.82
N GLN A 293 -13.89 15.00 26.62
CA GLN A 293 -12.71 15.67 27.21
C GLN A 293 -11.39 15.24 26.56
N LEU A 294 -11.45 14.39 25.52
CA LEU A 294 -10.27 13.88 24.85
C LEU A 294 -9.56 14.99 24.07
N GLN A 295 -8.29 15.22 24.40
CA GLN A 295 -7.41 16.06 23.59
C GLN A 295 -6.66 15.22 22.57
N VAL A 296 -6.62 15.65 21.31
CA VAL A 296 -6.02 14.88 20.23
C VAL A 296 -5.03 15.72 19.44
N LEU A 297 -3.80 15.24 19.36
CA LEU A 297 -2.80 15.69 18.40
C LEU A 297 -2.74 14.71 17.23
N ARG A 298 -3.03 15.21 16.04
CA ARG A 298 -2.75 14.48 14.81
C ARG A 298 -1.34 14.83 14.33
N LEU A 299 -0.48 13.83 14.26
CA LEU A 299 0.89 13.95 13.78
C LEU A 299 0.96 13.31 12.39
N ASP A 300 1.20 14.15 11.37
CA ASP A 300 1.28 13.72 9.98
C ASP A 300 2.55 14.20 9.29
N ALA A 301 2.97 13.41 8.31
CA ALA A 301 3.89 13.90 7.31
C ALA A 301 3.17 14.93 6.41
N ALA A 302 3.78 16.06 6.15
CA ALA A 302 3.23 17.07 5.25
C ALA A 302 4.33 17.74 4.43
N ASP A 303 3.93 18.20 3.25
CA ASP A 303 4.70 19.06 2.38
C ASP A 303 3.88 20.33 2.11
N GLU A 304 4.46 21.51 2.29
CA GLU A 304 3.80 22.78 2.02
C GLU A 304 3.40 22.94 0.54
N ASN A 305 4.02 22.18 -0.37
CA ASN A 305 3.73 22.22 -1.80
C ASN A 305 2.57 21.31 -2.25
N LEU A 306 1.99 20.50 -1.36
CA LEU A 306 0.85 19.64 -1.70
C LEU A 306 -0.38 20.42 -2.22
N SER A 307 -0.59 21.63 -1.69
CA SER A 307 -1.66 22.53 -2.17
C SER A 307 -1.40 23.07 -3.58
N ALA A 308 -0.14 23.19 -4.00
CA ALA A 308 0.22 23.67 -5.33
C ALA A 308 0.05 22.62 -6.43
N ASN A 309 0.07 21.34 -6.08
CA ASN A 309 -0.01 20.24 -7.05
C ASN A 309 -1.43 19.85 -7.46
N GLY A 310 -2.48 20.50 -6.92
CA GLY A 310 -3.86 20.32 -7.38
C GLY A 310 -4.48 18.94 -7.13
N CYS A 311 -3.82 18.04 -6.41
CA CYS A 311 -4.43 16.83 -5.86
C CYS A 311 -5.28 17.24 -4.66
N ALA A 312 -6.60 17.16 -4.82
CA ALA A 312 -7.58 17.56 -3.81
C ALA A 312 -7.64 16.61 -2.60
N LEU A 313 -6.88 15.53 -2.59
CA LEU A 313 -6.70 14.72 -1.40
C LEU A 313 -5.67 15.38 -0.49
N GLN A 314 -6.09 16.46 0.12
CA GLN A 314 -5.66 16.71 1.48
C GLN A 314 -6.25 15.56 2.30
N CYS A 315 -5.53 14.46 2.36
CA CYS A 315 -5.96 13.41 3.22
C CYS A 315 -5.53 13.75 4.62
N PRO A 316 -6.45 14.26 5.37
CA PRO A 316 -6.20 14.21 6.73
C PRO A 316 -7.22 13.63 7.48
N ASP A 317 -7.52 12.51 7.15
CA ASP A 317 -8.65 12.11 7.90
C ASP A 317 -8.20 11.51 9.18
N THR A 318 -8.30 12.33 10.13
CA THR A 318 -8.50 11.82 11.46
C THR A 318 -9.98 11.55 11.64
N PHE A 319 -10.30 10.38 12.23
CA PHE A 319 -11.65 10.07 12.68
C PHE A 319 -12.06 10.88 13.91
N PHE A 320 -11.21 11.78 14.41
CA PHE A 320 -11.48 12.67 15.53
C PHE A 320 -12.14 13.96 15.05
N LYS A 321 -13.02 14.49 15.92
CA LYS A 321 -13.58 15.83 15.71
C LYS A 321 -12.60 16.86 16.25
N GLN A 322 -12.14 17.79 15.50
CA GLN A 322 -11.29 18.92 15.94
C GLN A 322 -9.97 18.52 16.62
N PRO A 323 -9.08 17.75 15.98
CA PRO A 323 -7.74 17.54 16.50
C PRO A 323 -6.87 18.78 16.25
N ASP A 324 -5.87 18.97 17.10
CA ASP A 324 -4.72 19.80 16.74
C ASP A 324 -3.89 19.06 15.68
N TRP A 325 -3.39 19.79 14.70
CA TRP A 325 -2.61 19.23 13.60
C TRP A 325 -1.17 19.70 13.65
N LEU A 326 -0.24 18.76 13.86
CA LEU A 326 1.17 18.99 13.67
C LEU A 326 1.64 18.30 12.39
N ARG A 327 1.95 19.09 11.38
CA ARG A 327 2.42 18.65 10.09
C ARG A 327 3.92 18.89 9.98
N VAL A 328 4.66 17.81 9.75
CA VAL A 328 6.13 17.84 9.73
C VAL A 328 6.67 16.93 8.63
N SER A 329 7.90 17.21 8.17
CA SER A 329 8.52 16.35 7.15
C SER A 329 8.82 14.92 7.65
N GLN A 330 9.05 14.78 8.95
CA GLN A 330 9.45 13.52 9.56
C GLN A 330 8.77 13.32 10.91
N PRO A 331 7.56 12.74 10.96
CA PRO A 331 6.80 12.52 12.19
C PRO A 331 7.56 11.78 13.29
N TRP A 332 8.42 10.83 12.92
CA TRP A 332 9.22 10.06 13.86
C TRP A 332 10.21 10.92 14.66
N LYS A 333 10.74 12.03 14.10
CA LYS A 333 11.61 12.97 14.84
C LYS A 333 10.87 13.72 15.96
N VAL A 334 9.60 14.05 15.74
CA VAL A 334 8.76 14.64 16.79
C VAL A 334 8.56 13.66 17.93
N LEU A 335 8.33 12.40 17.63
CA LEU A 335 8.22 11.36 18.67
C LEU A 335 9.55 11.12 19.39
N GLU A 336 10.69 11.22 18.70
CA GLU A 336 12.02 11.21 19.36
C GLU A 336 12.17 12.35 20.36
N GLU A 337 11.85 13.57 19.96
CA GLU A 337 11.90 14.75 20.81
C GLU A 337 10.98 14.61 22.03
N LEU A 338 9.78 14.06 21.85
CA LEU A 338 8.87 13.73 22.95
C LEU A 338 9.48 12.66 23.87
N ALA A 339 10.10 11.63 23.33
CA ALA A 339 10.74 10.57 24.11
C ALA A 339 11.93 11.08 24.95
N GLU A 340 12.59 12.16 24.53
CA GLU A 340 13.69 12.76 25.27
C GLU A 340 13.23 13.63 26.46
N CYS A 341 12.02 14.22 26.38
CA CYS A 341 11.56 15.21 27.36
C CYS A 341 10.40 14.74 28.25
N LEU A 342 9.63 13.74 27.84
CA LEU A 342 8.50 13.28 28.64
C LEU A 342 8.97 12.46 29.86
N PRO A 343 8.39 12.70 31.07
CA PRO A 343 8.64 11.86 32.22
C PRO A 343 7.93 10.51 32.09
N GLN A 344 8.32 9.56 32.92
CA GLN A 344 7.57 8.33 33.12
C GLN A 344 6.17 8.67 33.64
N ASN A 345 5.15 8.00 33.10
CA ASN A 345 3.75 8.11 33.56
C ASN A 345 3.37 6.88 34.41
N GLU A 346 2.96 7.12 35.63
CA GLU A 346 2.68 6.06 36.61
C GLU A 346 1.50 5.16 36.19
N GLN A 347 0.44 5.72 35.60
CA GLN A 347 -0.70 4.92 35.13
C GLN A 347 -0.28 4.06 33.92
N VAL A 348 0.48 4.62 33.00
CA VAL A 348 1.04 3.88 31.87
C VAL A 348 1.93 2.74 32.37
N ARG A 349 2.80 2.99 33.36
CA ARG A 349 3.65 1.96 33.96
C ARG A 349 2.82 0.84 34.57
N GLN A 350 1.78 1.18 35.34
CA GLN A 350 0.88 0.20 35.96
C GLN A 350 0.18 -0.67 34.90
N ILE A 351 -0.26 -0.09 33.78
CA ILE A 351 -0.87 -0.84 32.68
C ILE A 351 0.15 -1.82 32.08
N TYR A 352 1.37 -1.35 31.75
CA TYR A 352 2.39 -2.24 31.17
C TYR A 352 2.77 -3.41 32.09
N THR A 353 2.70 -3.23 33.43
CA THR A 353 2.95 -4.34 34.37
C THR A 353 1.82 -5.37 34.42
N GLN A 354 0.64 -5.06 33.87
CA GLN A 354 -0.51 -5.99 33.78
C GLN A 354 -0.54 -6.76 32.45
N LEU A 355 0.27 -6.33 31.47
CA LEU A 355 0.29 -7.04 30.19
C LEU A 355 0.89 -8.44 30.37
N PRO A 356 0.37 -9.45 29.66
CA PRO A 356 0.97 -10.77 29.64
C PRO A 356 2.42 -10.69 29.13
N GLU A 357 3.25 -11.64 29.52
CA GLU A 357 4.63 -11.75 28.99
C GLU A 357 4.60 -11.87 27.45
N PRO A 358 5.52 -11.20 26.75
CA PRO A 358 5.56 -11.29 25.29
C PRO A 358 6.03 -12.68 24.85
N THR A 359 5.23 -13.35 24.06
CA THR A 359 5.62 -14.58 23.39
C THR A 359 5.59 -14.32 21.88
N PRO A 360 6.71 -13.91 21.28
CA PRO A 360 6.75 -13.62 19.86
C PRO A 360 6.48 -14.86 19.01
N LEU A 361 5.54 -14.77 18.08
CA LEU A 361 5.38 -15.73 17.02
C LEU A 361 6.46 -15.50 15.98
N SER A 362 7.27 -16.50 15.73
CA SER A 362 8.27 -16.51 14.68
C SER A 362 7.87 -17.48 13.58
N LEU A 363 7.82 -17.00 12.34
CA LEU A 363 7.49 -17.79 11.16
C LEU A 363 8.62 -17.67 10.13
N ASP A 364 8.89 -18.75 9.42
CA ASP A 364 9.86 -18.74 8.31
C ASP A 364 9.27 -18.01 7.08
N CYS A 365 8.97 -16.72 7.26
CA CYS A 365 8.51 -15.83 6.20
C CYS A 365 9.15 -14.45 6.31
N GLU A 366 9.35 -13.82 5.16
CA GLU A 366 9.91 -12.47 5.07
C GLU A 366 8.87 -11.39 5.38
N ALA A 367 7.60 -11.66 5.07
CA ALA A 367 6.48 -10.80 5.36
C ALA A 367 5.15 -11.56 5.33
N LEU A 368 4.17 -11.04 6.06
CA LEU A 368 2.76 -11.45 5.99
C LEU A 368 1.93 -10.36 5.31
N PHE A 369 1.12 -10.78 4.34
CA PHE A 369 0.04 -9.97 3.76
C PHE A 369 -1.30 -10.48 4.24
N VAL A 370 -2.14 -9.58 4.76
CA VAL A 370 -3.42 -9.96 5.33
C VAL A 370 -4.58 -9.25 4.64
N GLY A 371 -5.56 -10.04 4.21
CA GLY A 371 -6.79 -9.53 3.58
C GLY A 371 -7.67 -8.76 4.57
N ASN A 372 -8.44 -7.82 4.05
CA ASN A 372 -9.43 -7.07 4.82
C ASN A 372 -10.53 -7.97 5.43
N SER A 373 -11.51 -7.40 6.09
CA SER A 373 -12.64 -8.09 6.73
C SER A 373 -12.23 -8.92 7.96
N ARG A 374 -12.53 -10.23 7.98
CA ARG A 374 -12.24 -11.12 9.12
C ARG A 374 -10.76 -11.43 9.26
N ALA A 375 -10.05 -11.70 8.17
CA ALA A 375 -8.66 -12.14 8.20
C ALA A 375 -7.76 -11.19 9.00
N VAL A 376 -7.75 -9.89 8.72
CA VAL A 376 -6.94 -8.91 9.46
C VAL A 376 -7.32 -8.83 10.95
N ARG A 377 -8.60 -9.06 11.29
CA ARG A 377 -9.08 -9.01 12.68
C ARG A 377 -8.66 -10.24 13.47
N VAL A 378 -8.71 -11.39 12.84
CA VAL A 378 -8.27 -12.65 13.47
C VAL A 378 -6.76 -12.58 13.70
N VAL A 379 -5.96 -12.24 12.70
CA VAL A 379 -4.51 -12.08 12.83
C VAL A 379 -4.16 -11.05 13.92
N ASN A 380 -4.80 -9.88 13.91
CA ASN A 380 -4.55 -8.82 14.89
C ASN A 380 -4.80 -9.27 16.34
N ARG A 381 -5.81 -10.09 16.56
CA ARG A 381 -6.18 -10.57 17.89
C ARG A 381 -5.41 -11.82 18.33
N HIS A 382 -5.19 -12.73 17.39
CA HIS A 382 -4.65 -14.05 17.67
C HIS A 382 -3.11 -14.05 17.76
N TRP A 383 -2.44 -13.12 17.04
CA TRP A 383 -0.99 -12.98 17.05
C TRP A 383 -0.55 -11.63 17.64
N PRO A 384 -0.61 -11.48 18.97
CA PRO A 384 -0.38 -10.18 19.63
C PRO A 384 1.08 -9.72 19.57
N VAL A 385 2.03 -10.63 19.38
CA VAL A 385 3.46 -10.31 19.23
C VAL A 385 4.04 -11.16 18.10
N VAL A 386 4.69 -10.49 17.14
CA VAL A 386 5.31 -11.12 15.97
C VAL A 386 6.70 -10.55 15.73
N ASP A 387 7.55 -11.26 14.97
CA ASP A 387 8.91 -10.79 14.62
C ASP A 387 9.08 -10.48 13.12
N PHE A 388 7.98 -10.44 12.38
CA PHE A 388 7.94 -10.15 10.94
C PHE A 388 6.94 -9.03 10.62
N PRO A 389 7.16 -8.28 9.50
CA PRO A 389 6.24 -7.22 9.08
C PRO A 389 4.91 -7.77 8.56
N ILE A 390 3.81 -7.07 8.90
CA ILE A 390 2.46 -7.39 8.45
C ILE A 390 1.92 -6.23 7.60
N TYR A 391 1.49 -6.52 6.39
CA TYR A 391 0.93 -5.55 5.44
C TYR A 391 -0.53 -5.87 5.11
N GLY A 392 -1.29 -4.83 4.75
CA GLY A 392 -2.67 -4.95 4.29
C GLY A 392 -3.10 -3.70 3.51
N ASN A 393 -4.14 -3.80 2.70
CA ASN A 393 -4.67 -2.68 1.91
C ASN A 393 -5.71 -1.92 2.74
N ARG A 394 -5.26 -0.94 3.54
CA ARG A 394 -6.12 -0.18 4.45
C ARG A 394 -6.31 1.28 4.08
N GLY A 395 -5.78 1.73 2.97
CA GLY A 395 -6.09 3.04 2.40
C GLY A 395 -7.58 3.13 2.02
N THR A 396 -8.00 2.30 1.08
CA THR A 396 -9.40 2.19 0.62
C THR A 396 -10.24 1.20 1.42
N ASN A 397 -9.62 0.23 2.05
CA ASN A 397 -10.26 -0.88 2.78
C ASN A 397 -11.11 -1.82 1.90
N GLY A 398 -10.84 -1.89 0.61
CA GLY A 398 -11.48 -2.82 -0.32
C GLY A 398 -11.04 -4.28 -0.13
N ILE A 399 -11.69 -5.20 -0.83
CA ILE A 399 -11.33 -6.62 -0.82
C ILE A 399 -10.44 -6.99 -2.01
N GLU A 400 -10.27 -6.08 -2.96
CA GLU A 400 -9.40 -6.21 -4.12
C GLU A 400 -7.92 -6.03 -3.74
N GLY A 401 -7.05 -6.60 -4.56
CA GLY A 401 -5.62 -6.32 -4.56
C GLY A 401 -4.80 -6.94 -3.43
N SER A 402 -5.40 -7.60 -2.45
CA SER A 402 -4.64 -8.18 -1.33
C SER A 402 -3.67 -9.27 -1.78
N LEU A 403 -4.12 -10.16 -2.66
CA LEU A 403 -3.29 -11.20 -3.25
C LEU A 403 -2.27 -10.61 -4.24
N SER A 404 -2.69 -9.63 -5.02
CA SER A 404 -1.81 -8.95 -5.99
C SER A 404 -0.66 -8.21 -5.32
N VAL A 405 -0.88 -7.55 -4.17
CA VAL A 405 0.20 -6.90 -3.39
C VAL A 405 1.17 -7.95 -2.86
N ALA A 406 0.67 -9.06 -2.29
CA ALA A 406 1.51 -10.16 -1.83
C ALA A 406 2.35 -10.76 -2.98
N ALA A 407 1.73 -10.96 -4.16
CA ALA A 407 2.40 -11.44 -5.36
C ALA A 407 3.53 -10.49 -5.80
N GLY A 408 3.27 -9.18 -5.85
CA GLY A 408 4.27 -8.17 -6.19
C GLY A 408 5.45 -8.17 -5.23
N TYR A 409 5.20 -8.23 -3.94
CA TYR A 409 6.24 -8.33 -2.92
C TYR A 409 7.07 -9.63 -3.10
N ALA A 410 6.41 -10.78 -3.33
CA ALA A 410 7.06 -12.06 -3.52
C ALA A 410 7.99 -12.10 -4.74
N MET A 411 7.62 -11.42 -5.85
CA MET A 411 8.45 -11.34 -7.05
C MET A 411 9.83 -10.69 -6.79
N ALA A 412 9.90 -9.76 -5.83
CA ALA A 412 11.16 -9.08 -5.47
C ALA A 412 11.80 -9.63 -4.18
N SER A 413 11.18 -10.61 -3.52
CA SER A 413 11.67 -11.21 -2.28
C SER A 413 12.70 -12.29 -2.53
N THR A 414 13.48 -12.61 -1.49
CA THR A 414 14.38 -13.78 -1.46
C THR A 414 13.83 -14.90 -0.58
N GLY A 415 13.01 -14.55 0.42
CA GLY A 415 12.35 -15.46 1.34
C GLY A 415 10.88 -15.71 0.99
N LYS A 416 10.22 -16.54 1.79
CA LYS A 416 8.79 -16.84 1.65
C LYS A 416 7.93 -15.65 2.02
N VAL A 417 6.83 -15.46 1.32
CA VAL A 417 5.84 -14.42 1.56
C VAL A 417 4.51 -15.10 1.84
N LEU A 418 3.99 -14.89 3.04
CA LEU A 418 2.71 -15.45 3.46
C LEU A 418 1.58 -14.47 3.13
N CYS A 419 0.49 -14.99 2.56
CA CYS A 419 -0.73 -14.23 2.30
C CYS A 419 -1.92 -14.95 2.95
N ILE A 420 -2.59 -14.30 3.92
CA ILE A 420 -3.77 -14.82 4.60
C ILE A 420 -4.97 -13.97 4.21
N LEU A 421 -5.98 -14.57 3.58
CA LEU A 421 -7.15 -13.85 3.12
C LEU A 421 -8.41 -14.73 3.14
N GLY A 422 -9.58 -14.07 3.16
CA GLY A 422 -10.87 -14.74 3.03
C GLY A 422 -11.20 -15.04 1.56
N ASP A 423 -12.19 -15.88 1.37
CA ASP A 423 -12.68 -16.38 0.08
C ASP A 423 -13.09 -15.27 -0.90
N LEU A 424 -13.93 -14.33 -0.50
CA LEU A 424 -14.37 -13.25 -1.38
C LEU A 424 -13.19 -12.37 -1.84
N SER A 425 -12.22 -12.10 -0.98
CA SER A 425 -11.00 -11.36 -1.36
C SER A 425 -10.15 -12.16 -2.34
N PHE A 426 -10.04 -13.47 -2.14
CA PHE A 426 -9.30 -14.35 -3.04
C PHE A 426 -9.95 -14.40 -4.42
N PHE A 427 -11.25 -14.75 -4.48
CA PHE A 427 -11.96 -14.89 -5.76
C PHE A 427 -12.06 -13.58 -6.54
N TYR A 428 -12.07 -12.43 -5.83
CA TYR A 428 -12.06 -11.12 -6.46
C TYR A 428 -10.70 -10.73 -7.06
N ASP A 429 -9.59 -11.32 -6.60
CA ASP A 429 -8.21 -10.95 -6.98
C ASP A 429 -7.40 -12.12 -7.59
N VAL A 430 -8.07 -13.14 -8.12
CA VAL A 430 -7.43 -14.37 -8.64
C VAL A 430 -6.46 -14.12 -9.78
N ASN A 431 -6.63 -13.04 -10.55
CA ASN A 431 -5.74 -12.70 -11.67
C ASN A 431 -4.31 -12.36 -11.22
N ALA A 432 -4.08 -12.11 -9.92
CA ALA A 432 -2.74 -12.04 -9.33
C ALA A 432 -1.91 -13.30 -9.62
N LEU A 433 -2.55 -14.47 -9.68
CA LEU A 433 -1.91 -15.76 -9.94
C LEU A 433 -1.62 -16.01 -11.42
N TRP A 434 -2.22 -15.24 -12.33
CA TRP A 434 -1.94 -15.32 -13.75
C TRP A 434 -0.63 -14.65 -14.11
N ASN A 435 0.46 -15.16 -13.55
CA ASN A 435 1.79 -14.56 -13.68
C ASN A 435 2.88 -15.63 -13.71
N ARG A 436 3.74 -15.57 -14.72
CA ARG A 436 4.85 -16.53 -14.93
C ARG A 436 6.06 -16.32 -14.01
N GLN A 437 6.14 -15.18 -13.34
CA GLN A 437 7.28 -14.80 -12.48
C GLN A 437 7.05 -15.21 -11.02
N LEU A 438 5.88 -15.75 -10.69
CA LEU A 438 5.59 -16.30 -9.37
C LEU A 438 6.18 -17.70 -9.21
N ASP A 439 6.72 -17.95 -8.03
CA ASP A 439 7.32 -19.23 -7.66
C ASP A 439 6.93 -19.66 -6.23
N GLY A 440 7.60 -20.65 -5.69
CA GLY A 440 7.33 -21.22 -4.37
C GLY A 440 7.54 -20.27 -3.19
N ARG A 441 8.00 -19.04 -3.39
CA ARG A 441 8.04 -18.02 -2.34
C ARG A 441 6.66 -17.53 -1.93
N LEU A 442 5.68 -17.51 -2.82
CA LEU A 442 4.30 -17.11 -2.50
C LEU A 442 3.55 -18.27 -1.82
N ARG A 443 3.11 -18.05 -0.59
CA ARG A 443 2.37 -18.98 0.26
C ARG A 443 1.00 -18.37 0.59
N ILE A 444 -0.07 -19.03 0.22
CA ILE A 444 -1.43 -18.51 0.35
C ILE A 444 -2.22 -19.41 1.30
N LEU A 445 -2.65 -18.87 2.44
CA LEU A 445 -3.62 -19.49 3.34
C LEU A 445 -4.99 -18.86 3.07
N LEU A 446 -5.85 -19.60 2.41
CA LEU A 446 -7.20 -19.17 2.07
C LEU A 446 -8.20 -19.67 3.11
N LEU A 447 -8.81 -18.75 3.84
CA LEU A 447 -9.86 -19.03 4.84
C LEU A 447 -11.21 -18.96 4.14
N ASN A 448 -11.76 -20.10 3.76
CA ASN A 448 -13.02 -20.20 3.00
C ASN A 448 -14.17 -20.62 3.93
N ASN A 449 -15.03 -19.67 4.28
CA ASN A 449 -16.28 -19.94 5.00
C ASN A 449 -17.54 -19.75 4.13
N GLY A 450 -17.36 -19.58 2.81
CA GLY A 450 -18.42 -19.49 1.82
C GLY A 450 -19.25 -18.21 1.87
N ARG A 451 -18.76 -17.14 2.53
CA ARG A 451 -19.53 -15.88 2.67
C ARG A 451 -18.72 -14.72 3.23
N GLY A 452 -19.26 -13.51 3.09
CA GLY A 452 -18.79 -12.32 3.79
C GLY A 452 -19.23 -12.30 5.24
N ASP A 453 -18.58 -13.08 6.09
CA ASP A 453 -19.01 -13.35 7.48
C ASP A 453 -19.06 -12.10 8.39
N ILE A 454 -18.26 -11.08 8.09
CA ILE A 454 -18.28 -9.82 8.85
C ILE A 454 -19.67 -9.16 8.87
N PHE A 455 -20.49 -9.39 7.87
CA PHE A 455 -21.82 -8.79 7.77
C PHE A 455 -22.82 -9.39 8.77
N TYR A 456 -22.64 -10.67 9.13
CA TYR A 456 -23.48 -11.32 10.15
C TYR A 456 -23.26 -10.77 11.57
N ALA A 457 -22.09 -10.13 11.81
CA ALA A 457 -21.80 -9.48 13.09
C ALA A 457 -22.34 -8.03 13.18
N LEU A 458 -23.00 -7.51 12.12
CA LEU A 458 -23.54 -6.15 12.13
C LEU A 458 -24.94 -6.13 12.79
N PRO A 459 -25.15 -5.29 13.84
CA PRO A 459 -26.42 -5.23 14.53
C PRO A 459 -27.59 -4.90 13.61
N GLY A 460 -28.64 -5.69 13.67
CA GLY A 460 -29.87 -5.50 12.90
C GLY A 460 -29.85 -6.01 11.46
N LEU A 461 -28.68 -6.29 10.87
CA LEU A 461 -28.61 -6.75 9.48
C LEU A 461 -29.16 -8.18 9.29
N ASN A 462 -29.12 -9.00 10.33
CA ASN A 462 -29.70 -10.35 10.32
C ASN A 462 -31.22 -10.38 10.08
N ALA A 463 -31.92 -9.26 10.29
CA ALA A 463 -33.33 -9.14 9.97
C ALA A 463 -33.61 -8.92 8.48
N SER A 464 -32.58 -8.63 7.66
CA SER A 464 -32.74 -8.40 6.23
C SER A 464 -32.70 -9.70 5.45
N PRO A 465 -33.71 -9.99 4.60
CA PRO A 465 -33.67 -11.14 3.70
C PRO A 465 -32.59 -11.01 2.61
N ALA A 466 -32.04 -9.83 2.40
CA ALA A 466 -30.97 -9.58 1.45
C ALA A 466 -29.58 -10.03 1.97
N LEU A 467 -29.47 -10.35 3.25
CA LEU A 467 -28.17 -10.63 3.88
C LEU A 467 -27.43 -11.81 3.21
N PRO A 468 -28.00 -12.99 3.02
CA PRO A 468 -27.24 -14.12 2.49
C PRO A 468 -26.72 -13.88 1.06
N ASP A 469 -27.59 -13.50 0.16
CA ASP A 469 -27.29 -13.52 -1.27
C ASP A 469 -26.66 -12.22 -1.78
N TYR A 470 -27.12 -11.06 -1.27
CA TYR A 470 -26.74 -9.75 -1.83
C TYR A 470 -25.74 -8.97 -0.97
N VAL A 471 -25.68 -9.26 0.33
CA VAL A 471 -24.76 -8.55 1.23
C VAL A 471 -23.57 -9.42 1.61
N ALA A 472 -23.83 -10.65 2.06
CA ALA A 472 -22.77 -11.59 2.42
C ALA A 472 -22.26 -12.42 1.22
N ALA A 473 -22.94 -12.38 0.07
CA ALA A 473 -22.56 -13.06 -1.16
C ALA A 473 -22.23 -14.55 -0.92
N THR A 474 -23.14 -15.26 -0.27
CA THR A 474 -22.97 -16.68 0.09
C THR A 474 -22.71 -17.54 -1.14
N HIS A 475 -21.73 -18.44 -1.07
CA HIS A 475 -21.31 -19.30 -2.18
C HIS A 475 -20.78 -20.65 -1.71
N GLN A 476 -20.57 -21.55 -2.70
CA GLN A 476 -19.94 -22.88 -2.51
C GLN A 476 -18.71 -23.04 -3.40
N THR A 477 -18.08 -21.94 -3.79
CA THR A 477 -16.94 -21.92 -4.70
C THR A 477 -15.69 -22.43 -3.97
N THR A 478 -14.87 -23.22 -4.68
CA THR A 478 -13.57 -23.69 -4.20
C THR A 478 -12.44 -23.16 -5.09
N ALA A 479 -11.27 -23.01 -4.54
CA ALA A 479 -10.12 -22.48 -5.27
C ALA A 479 -9.35 -23.55 -6.08
N ARG A 480 -9.70 -24.83 -5.98
CA ARG A 480 -8.97 -25.93 -6.64
C ARG A 480 -8.76 -25.72 -8.13
N GLY A 481 -9.85 -25.49 -8.89
CA GLY A 481 -9.76 -25.33 -10.34
C GLY A 481 -8.96 -24.09 -10.75
N ILE A 482 -8.99 -23.02 -9.95
CA ILE A 482 -8.20 -21.80 -10.12
C ILE A 482 -6.71 -22.11 -9.91
N ALA A 483 -6.37 -22.79 -8.82
CA ALA A 483 -5.00 -23.16 -8.51
C ALA A 483 -4.40 -24.04 -9.63
N GLU A 484 -5.14 -25.03 -10.10
CA GLU A 484 -4.73 -25.89 -11.21
C GLU A 484 -4.49 -25.10 -12.51
N SER A 485 -5.41 -24.17 -12.85
CA SER A 485 -5.33 -23.35 -14.06
C SER A 485 -4.15 -22.38 -14.05
N TYR A 486 -3.80 -21.86 -12.87
CA TYR A 486 -2.69 -20.92 -12.69
C TYR A 486 -1.38 -21.58 -12.22
N ASN A 487 -1.28 -22.91 -12.34
CA ASN A 487 -0.07 -23.67 -12.01
C ASN A 487 0.39 -23.52 -10.55
N CYS A 488 -0.56 -23.39 -9.62
CA CYS A 488 -0.29 -23.41 -8.18
C CYS A 488 -0.35 -24.85 -7.62
N ILE A 489 0.43 -25.12 -6.59
CA ILE A 489 0.27 -26.34 -5.77
C ILE A 489 -0.94 -26.12 -4.87
N TYR A 490 -1.91 -27.04 -4.90
CA TYR A 490 -3.13 -26.92 -4.13
C TYR A 490 -3.21 -27.97 -3.02
N HIS A 491 -3.52 -27.49 -1.80
CA HIS A 491 -3.91 -28.31 -0.66
C HIS A 491 -5.22 -27.82 -0.09
N SER A 492 -5.96 -28.70 0.59
CA SER A 492 -7.17 -28.31 1.31
C SER A 492 -7.34 -29.11 2.60
N ALA A 493 -7.97 -28.47 3.58
CA ALA A 493 -8.33 -29.05 4.87
C ALA A 493 -9.59 -28.39 5.42
N THR A 494 -10.04 -28.79 6.61
CA THR A 494 -11.13 -28.17 7.36
C THR A 494 -10.64 -27.71 8.73
N ALA A 495 -11.28 -26.70 9.29
CA ALA A 495 -11.07 -26.24 10.65
C ALA A 495 -12.40 -25.73 11.23
N ASP A 496 -12.56 -25.79 12.55
CA ASP A 496 -13.76 -25.32 13.24
C ASP A 496 -13.78 -23.79 13.40
N SER A 497 -12.62 -23.14 13.30
CA SER A 497 -12.48 -21.68 13.36
C SER A 497 -11.30 -21.17 12.54
N MET A 498 -11.27 -19.85 12.30
CA MET A 498 -10.13 -19.20 11.63
C MET A 498 -8.89 -19.22 12.52
N GLU A 499 -9.02 -19.09 13.82
CA GLU A 499 -7.93 -19.18 14.80
C GLU A 499 -7.27 -20.56 14.76
N GLU A 500 -8.06 -21.62 14.77
CA GLU A 500 -7.56 -22.99 14.63
C GLU A 500 -6.84 -23.19 13.28
N ALA A 501 -7.40 -22.64 12.20
CA ALA A 501 -6.77 -22.71 10.89
C ALA A 501 -5.39 -22.03 10.87
N LEU A 502 -5.23 -20.91 11.56
CA LEU A 502 -3.94 -20.24 11.71
C LEU A 502 -2.93 -21.10 12.45
N ASP A 503 -3.33 -21.71 13.57
CA ASP A 503 -2.45 -22.53 14.42
C ASP A 503 -1.98 -23.80 13.71
N GLN A 504 -2.91 -24.50 13.06
CA GLN A 504 -2.62 -25.81 12.48
C GLN A 504 -1.91 -25.74 11.13
N TYR A 505 -2.24 -24.74 10.30
CA TYR A 505 -1.85 -24.80 8.88
C TYR A 505 -0.82 -23.76 8.45
N THR A 506 -0.58 -22.68 9.23
CA THR A 506 0.37 -21.64 8.81
C THR A 506 1.80 -22.17 8.73
N THR A 507 2.31 -22.81 9.78
CA THR A 507 3.66 -23.39 9.79
C THR A 507 3.77 -24.51 8.76
N ALA A 508 2.78 -25.41 8.69
CA ALA A 508 2.76 -26.50 7.73
C ALA A 508 2.83 -25.99 6.27
N LEU A 509 2.09 -24.91 5.95
CA LEU A 509 2.15 -24.26 4.63
C LEU A 509 3.53 -23.71 4.31
N LEU A 510 4.20 -23.08 5.28
CA LEU A 510 5.53 -22.49 5.10
C LEU A 510 6.62 -23.57 4.94
N GLU A 511 6.47 -24.72 5.59
CA GLU A 511 7.43 -25.85 5.51
C GLU A 511 7.32 -26.68 4.23
N LEU A 512 6.21 -26.57 3.47
CA LEU A 512 6.05 -27.31 2.22
C LEU A 512 7.16 -26.94 1.21
N PRO A 513 7.92 -27.91 0.69
CA PRO A 513 8.86 -27.63 -0.38
C PRO A 513 8.10 -27.35 -1.67
N ALA A 514 8.40 -26.24 -2.33
CA ALA A 514 7.67 -25.85 -3.54
C ALA A 514 8.50 -24.94 -4.46
N GLU A 515 8.43 -25.21 -5.76
CA GLU A 515 8.98 -24.36 -6.83
C GLU A 515 7.91 -23.42 -7.43
N ARG A 516 6.63 -23.66 -7.12
CA ARG A 516 5.45 -22.92 -7.60
C ARG A 516 4.68 -22.36 -6.42
N PRO A 517 3.85 -21.31 -6.61
CA PRO A 517 2.98 -20.81 -5.55
C PRO A 517 2.19 -21.93 -4.89
N VAL A 518 2.03 -21.87 -3.57
CA VAL A 518 1.25 -22.85 -2.81
C VAL A 518 -0.03 -22.19 -2.30
N LEU A 519 -1.17 -22.78 -2.63
CA LEU A 519 -2.48 -22.40 -2.14
C LEU A 519 -3.01 -23.49 -1.20
N PHE A 520 -3.20 -23.15 0.06
CA PHE A 520 -3.80 -24.01 1.06
C PHE A 520 -5.19 -23.43 1.40
N GLU A 521 -6.25 -24.07 0.94
CA GLU A 521 -7.64 -23.69 1.20
C GLU A 521 -8.16 -24.40 2.43
N ILE A 522 -8.56 -23.64 3.44
CA ILE A 522 -9.14 -24.15 4.68
C ILE A 522 -10.63 -23.83 4.70
N PHE A 523 -11.46 -24.87 4.67
CA PHE A 523 -12.90 -24.73 4.82
C PHE A 523 -13.25 -24.55 6.30
N ILE A 524 -13.82 -23.38 6.63
CA ILE A 524 -14.21 -23.04 7.99
C ILE A 524 -15.68 -23.43 8.19
N SER A 525 -15.96 -24.16 9.26
CA SER A 525 -17.29 -24.69 9.59
C SER A 525 -18.28 -23.62 10.06
#